data_72f2fa43bb653db4a940c7ed8b52f271
#
_entry.id   72f2fa43bb653db4a940c7ed8b52f271
#
_cell.length_a   1.000
_cell.length_b   1.000
_cell.length_c   1.000
_cell.angle_alpha   90.00
_cell.angle_beta   90.00
_cell.angle_gamma   90.00
#
_symmetry.space_group_name_H-M   'P 1'
#
loop_
_entity.id
_entity.type
_entity.pdbx_description
1 polymer ?
#
loop_
_entity_poly.entity_id
_entity_poly.type
_entity_poly.pdbx_seq_one_letter_code
_entity_poly.pdbx_strand_id
1 'polypeptide(L)'
;MRTLALPFSGGAATHTFNSSPCAPAAAGVGATRTAPRRRRRALGDDGEARFNETIQVRSFSRQRLAQLRSAMLVALTRGVVKFTDRICCVGGITGSNQFDTLVVIDIEREFQTLLTGSTADLLPADVKPEVLERVIAVATELAVEGREGRPVGCLFVVGDNERVATMSKPLVLNPFYGYKEEDRNILNPFMDETVKEFSSIDGAFLIRGDGVVESAGSLIQAMDTTHALPGGLGARHAAGAAISVAANCISIVVSSSTGQVTLFRRGVMLPLTEKRR
;
A
#
# COMPACT_ATOMS: atom_id res chain seq x y z
N MET A 1 -4.39 -13.88 -17.84
CA MET A 1 -5.03 -13.74 -16.53
C MET A 1 -4.09 -14.35 -15.51
N ARG A 2 -3.64 -13.60 -14.53
CA ARG A 2 -2.76 -14.09 -13.46
C ARG A 2 -3.58 -14.37 -12.22
N THR A 3 -3.20 -15.34 -11.42
CA THR A 3 -3.94 -15.73 -10.22
C THR A 3 -3.15 -15.31 -8.98
N LEU A 4 -3.80 -14.58 -8.10
CA LEU A 4 -3.30 -14.20 -6.78
C LEU A 4 -4.01 -15.06 -5.74
N ALA A 5 -3.27 -15.83 -4.97
CA ALA A 5 -3.81 -16.57 -3.85
C ALA A 5 -3.28 -16.00 -2.52
N LEU A 6 -4.16 -15.88 -1.53
CA LEU A 6 -3.85 -15.39 -0.20
C LEU A 6 -3.89 -16.57 0.78
N PRO A 7 -2.76 -17.21 1.12
CA PRO A 7 -2.74 -18.32 2.06
C PRO A 7 -2.90 -17.86 3.51
N PHE A 8 -3.43 -18.77 4.32
CA PHE A 8 -3.66 -18.61 5.75
C PHE A 8 -2.40 -19.00 6.53
N SER A 9 -1.76 -18.06 7.21
CA SER A 9 -0.85 -18.39 8.30
C SER A 9 -1.02 -17.38 9.43
N GLY A 10 -1.14 -17.88 10.64
CA GLY A 10 -1.25 -17.04 11.83
C GLY A 10 -0.01 -16.18 11.99
N GLY A 11 -0.18 -14.86 12.02
CA GLY A 11 0.87 -13.91 12.37
C GLY A 11 1.31 -12.93 11.28
N ALA A 12 1.40 -13.32 10.06
CA ALA A 12 1.61 -12.41 8.92
C ALA A 12 0.91 -13.01 7.71
N ALA A 13 0.01 -12.28 7.06
CA ALA A 13 -0.61 -12.77 5.85
C ALA A 13 0.44 -12.79 4.74
N THR A 14 0.79 -13.99 4.30
CA THR A 14 1.68 -14.19 3.16
C THR A 14 0.82 -14.30 1.91
N HIS A 15 0.98 -13.37 0.99
CA HIS A 15 0.27 -13.37 -0.28
C HIS A 15 1.15 -14.01 -1.35
N THR A 16 0.60 -14.99 -2.05
CA THR A 16 1.35 -15.79 -3.02
C THR A 16 0.84 -15.55 -4.44
N PHE A 17 1.74 -15.26 -5.36
CA PHE A 17 1.42 -15.01 -6.77
C PHE A 17 1.74 -16.22 -7.63
N ASN A 18 0.79 -16.64 -8.46
CA ASN A 18 1.03 -17.60 -9.53
C ASN A 18 0.95 -16.90 -10.89
N SER A 19 2.06 -16.81 -11.58
CA SER A 19 2.19 -16.10 -12.86
C SER A 19 1.87 -16.98 -14.09
N SER A 20 1.24 -18.14 -13.92
CA SER A 20 0.88 -18.98 -15.06
C SER A 20 -0.25 -18.34 -15.89
N PRO A 21 -0.08 -18.16 -17.22
CA PRO A 21 -1.14 -17.64 -18.08
C PRO A 21 -2.31 -18.61 -18.13
N CYS A 22 -3.48 -18.13 -17.73
CA CYS A 22 -4.74 -18.86 -17.95
C CYS A 22 -5.13 -18.71 -19.42
N ALA A 23 -5.26 -19.83 -20.15
CA ALA A 23 -5.72 -19.81 -21.53
C ALA A 23 -7.15 -19.24 -21.62
N PRO A 24 -7.49 -18.44 -22.66
CA PRO A 24 -8.82 -17.89 -22.81
C PRO A 24 -9.84 -19.01 -22.98
N ALA A 25 -10.92 -18.96 -22.20
CA ALA A 25 -12.07 -19.83 -22.38
C ALA A 25 -12.78 -19.42 -23.68
N ALA A 26 -12.69 -20.26 -24.69
CA ALA A 26 -13.51 -20.13 -25.90
C ALA A 26 -14.96 -20.44 -25.53
N ALA A 27 -15.85 -19.47 -25.76
CA ALA A 27 -17.28 -19.70 -25.75
C ALA A 27 -17.66 -20.58 -26.93
N GLY A 28 -18.03 -21.84 -26.67
CA GLY A 28 -18.56 -22.77 -27.64
C GLY A 28 -19.63 -23.63 -26.98
N VAL A 29 -20.89 -23.42 -27.36
CA VAL A 29 -22.02 -24.29 -27.05
C VAL A 29 -21.87 -25.55 -27.85
N GLY A 30 -21.87 -26.73 -27.23
CA GLY A 30 -21.85 -27.99 -27.92
C GLY A 30 -21.58 -29.16 -26.97
N ALA A 31 -22.58 -29.99 -26.80
CA ALA A 31 -22.61 -31.15 -25.92
C ALA A 31 -21.62 -32.25 -26.29
N THR A 32 -21.32 -33.09 -25.32
CA THR A 32 -20.82 -34.46 -25.27
C THR A 32 -19.33 -34.73 -25.11
N ARG A 33 -19.08 -35.34 -23.93
CA ARG A 33 -18.14 -36.42 -23.60
C ARG A 33 -16.64 -36.24 -23.82
N THR A 34 -16.00 -36.61 -22.75
CA THR A 34 -14.59 -36.96 -22.52
C THR A 34 -13.73 -35.85 -21.95
N ALA A 35 -13.44 -36.00 -20.66
CA ALA A 35 -12.51 -35.15 -19.90
C ALA A 35 -11.08 -35.33 -20.44
N PRO A 36 -10.41 -34.26 -20.82
CA PRO A 36 -8.97 -34.34 -21.07
C PRO A 36 -8.18 -34.13 -19.80
N ARG A 37 -7.22 -34.97 -19.59
CA ARG A 37 -6.16 -35.02 -18.56
C ARG A 37 -5.28 -33.77 -18.49
N ARG A 38 -5.80 -32.56 -18.44
CA ARG A 38 -4.99 -31.30 -18.34
C ARG A 38 -5.18 -30.46 -17.10
N ARG A 39 -5.77 -31.00 -16.02
CA ARG A 39 -5.96 -30.27 -14.75
C ARG A 39 -4.89 -30.55 -13.68
N ARG A 40 -3.80 -31.22 -13.99
CA ARG A 40 -2.76 -31.58 -12.99
C ARG A 40 -1.52 -30.75 -12.99
N ARG A 41 -1.47 -29.57 -13.65
CA ARG A 41 -0.25 -28.72 -13.67
C ARG A 41 -0.20 -27.59 -12.64
N ALA A 42 -1.24 -27.39 -11.88
CA ALA A 42 -1.23 -26.38 -10.80
C ALA A 42 -0.95 -26.97 -9.40
N LEU A 43 -1.03 -28.28 -9.26
CA LEU A 43 -0.70 -29.00 -8.03
C LEU A 43 0.53 -29.86 -8.29
N GLY A 44 1.52 -29.83 -7.40
CA GLY A 44 2.61 -30.80 -7.41
C GLY A 44 2.11 -32.23 -7.22
N ASP A 45 2.94 -33.25 -7.46
CA ASP A 45 2.59 -34.68 -7.27
C ASP A 45 2.20 -35.01 -5.81
N ASP A 46 2.56 -34.13 -4.88
CA ASP A 46 2.24 -34.15 -3.45
C ASP A 46 0.92 -33.40 -3.10
N GLY A 47 0.24 -32.83 -4.09
CA GLY A 47 -0.98 -32.06 -3.88
C GLY A 47 -0.78 -30.64 -3.35
N GLU A 48 0.47 -30.21 -3.15
CA GLU A 48 0.78 -28.86 -2.73
C GLU A 48 0.74 -27.84 -3.86
N ALA A 49 0.20 -26.66 -3.58
CA ALA A 49 0.18 -25.56 -4.52
C ALA A 49 1.60 -25.00 -4.70
N ARG A 50 2.12 -25.02 -5.93
CA ARG A 50 3.42 -24.40 -6.24
C ARG A 50 3.21 -22.96 -6.69
N PHE A 51 3.82 -22.05 -5.98
CA PHE A 51 3.79 -20.62 -6.26
C PHE A 51 5.12 -20.16 -6.83
N ASN A 52 5.08 -19.33 -7.86
CA ASN A 52 6.30 -18.84 -8.51
C ASN A 52 6.96 -17.73 -7.69
N GLU A 53 6.18 -16.97 -6.94
CA GLU A 53 6.65 -15.85 -6.14
C GLU A 53 5.76 -15.65 -4.92
N THR A 54 6.38 -15.35 -3.78
CA THR A 54 5.70 -15.09 -2.52
C THR A 54 6.05 -13.69 -2.03
N ILE A 55 5.04 -12.86 -1.83
CA ILE A 55 5.17 -11.53 -1.24
C ILE A 55 4.51 -11.56 0.13
N GLN A 56 5.26 -11.19 1.17
CA GLN A 56 4.71 -11.00 2.50
C GLN A 56 4.11 -9.61 2.60
N VAL A 57 2.80 -9.54 2.83
CA VAL A 57 2.11 -8.29 3.14
C VAL A 57 1.47 -8.43 4.51
N ARG A 58 1.79 -7.52 5.41
CA ARG A 58 1.13 -7.53 6.73
C ARG A 58 -0.36 -7.23 6.55
N SER A 59 -1.20 -8.09 7.09
CA SER A 59 -2.65 -7.94 7.01
C SER A 59 -3.16 -7.23 8.27
N PHE A 60 -3.46 -5.95 8.15
CA PHE A 60 -4.02 -5.17 9.25
C PHE A 60 -5.51 -4.89 9.09
N SER A 61 -6.06 -5.08 7.90
CA SER A 61 -7.48 -4.88 7.65
C SER A 61 -8.24 -6.20 7.76
N ARG A 62 -9.35 -6.19 8.51
CA ARG A 62 -10.32 -7.29 8.48
C ARG A 62 -11.18 -7.28 7.22
N GLN A 63 -11.07 -6.24 6.41
CA GLN A 63 -11.83 -6.08 5.17
C GLN A 63 -11.05 -6.65 3.99
N ARG A 64 -11.63 -7.63 3.32
CA ARG A 64 -11.00 -8.40 2.23
C ARG A 64 -10.54 -7.55 1.06
N LEU A 65 -11.39 -6.61 0.63
CA LEU A 65 -11.04 -5.74 -0.51
C LEU A 65 -9.88 -4.80 -0.20
N ALA A 66 -9.80 -4.29 1.03
CA ALA A 66 -8.68 -3.46 1.46
C ALA A 66 -7.36 -4.25 1.50
N GLN A 67 -7.40 -5.50 1.98
CA GLN A 67 -6.24 -6.42 1.93
C GLN A 67 -5.78 -6.66 0.49
N LEU A 68 -6.73 -6.92 -0.42
CA LEU A 68 -6.45 -7.15 -1.83
C LEU A 68 -5.83 -5.92 -2.49
N ARG A 69 -6.35 -4.71 -2.23
CA ARG A 69 -5.79 -3.45 -2.76
C ARG A 69 -4.36 -3.22 -2.29
N SER A 70 -4.10 -3.41 -1.01
CA SER A 70 -2.73 -3.28 -0.46
C SER A 70 -1.77 -4.30 -1.08
N ALA A 71 -2.20 -5.55 -1.20
CA ALA A 71 -1.41 -6.61 -1.83
C ALA A 71 -1.14 -6.34 -3.32
N MET A 72 -2.12 -5.82 -4.05
CA MET A 72 -1.95 -5.44 -5.45
C MET A 72 -1.00 -4.27 -5.61
N LEU A 73 -1.10 -3.25 -4.75
CA LEU A 73 -0.19 -2.11 -4.77
C LEU A 73 1.26 -2.56 -4.58
N VAL A 74 1.50 -3.43 -3.59
CA VAL A 74 2.82 -4.02 -3.34
C VAL A 74 3.30 -4.83 -4.55
N ALA A 75 2.43 -5.64 -5.15
CA ALA A 75 2.78 -6.43 -6.33
C ALA A 75 3.12 -5.57 -7.55
N LEU A 76 2.42 -4.45 -7.72
CA LEU A 76 2.71 -3.46 -8.76
C LEU A 76 4.05 -2.76 -8.53
N THR A 77 4.34 -2.32 -7.31
CA THR A 77 5.59 -1.63 -6.99
C THR A 77 6.80 -2.54 -7.13
N ARG A 78 6.65 -3.84 -6.91
CA ARG A 78 7.69 -4.86 -7.13
C ARG A 78 7.77 -5.34 -8.59
N GLY A 79 6.90 -4.85 -9.48
CA GLY A 79 6.87 -5.27 -10.89
C GLY A 79 6.40 -6.71 -11.13
N VAL A 80 5.88 -7.39 -10.11
CA VAL A 80 5.32 -8.76 -10.22
C VAL A 80 4.06 -8.77 -11.08
N VAL A 81 3.29 -7.69 -10.99
CA VAL A 81 2.09 -7.46 -11.78
C VAL A 81 2.25 -6.18 -12.58
N LYS A 82 1.76 -6.18 -13.81
CA LYS A 82 1.76 -5.01 -14.69
C LYS A 82 0.40 -4.33 -14.71
N PHE A 83 0.37 -3.04 -15.03
CA PHE A 83 -0.90 -2.29 -15.16
C PHE A 83 -1.87 -2.89 -16.18
N THR A 84 -1.35 -3.51 -17.24
CA THR A 84 -2.15 -4.16 -18.29
C THR A 84 -2.68 -5.54 -17.88
N ASP A 85 -2.33 -6.02 -16.70
CA ASP A 85 -2.72 -7.35 -16.27
C ASP A 85 -4.16 -7.36 -15.73
N ARG A 86 -4.85 -8.46 -15.99
CA ARG A 86 -6.09 -8.83 -15.32
C ARG A 86 -5.83 -9.98 -14.38
N ILE A 87 -6.14 -9.78 -13.10
CA ILE A 87 -5.80 -10.68 -12.01
C ILE A 87 -7.05 -11.37 -11.49
N CYS A 88 -6.95 -12.66 -11.20
CA CYS A 88 -7.92 -13.39 -10.40
C CYS A 88 -7.37 -13.54 -8.99
N CYS A 89 -8.01 -12.89 -8.03
CA CYS A 89 -7.65 -12.94 -6.63
C CYS A 89 -8.50 -13.98 -5.91
N VAL A 90 -7.86 -14.89 -5.19
CA VAL A 90 -8.51 -15.86 -4.32
C VAL A 90 -8.11 -15.54 -2.89
N GLY A 91 -9.07 -15.35 -2.01
CA GLY A 91 -8.84 -14.97 -0.63
C GLY A 91 -9.87 -15.52 0.34
N GLY A 92 -9.62 -15.30 1.61
CA GLY A 92 -10.51 -15.69 2.70
C GLY A 92 -10.17 -14.93 3.99
N ILE A 93 -10.94 -15.16 5.06
CA ILE A 93 -10.68 -14.55 6.35
C ILE A 93 -9.49 -15.24 7.01
N THR A 94 -8.53 -14.45 7.47
CA THR A 94 -7.40 -14.96 8.25
C THR A 94 -7.90 -15.75 9.46
N GLY A 95 -7.42 -16.97 9.63
CA GLY A 95 -7.82 -17.88 10.71
C GLY A 95 -9.04 -18.76 10.42
N SER A 96 -9.79 -18.54 9.32
CA SER A 96 -10.92 -19.41 8.93
C SER A 96 -10.48 -20.69 8.24
N ASN A 97 -9.26 -20.73 7.74
CA ASN A 97 -8.70 -21.82 6.94
C ASN A 97 -9.54 -22.16 5.68
N GLN A 98 -10.29 -21.19 5.16
CA GLN A 98 -11.18 -21.34 4.02
C GLN A 98 -10.96 -20.19 3.02
N PHE A 99 -10.96 -20.53 1.73
CA PHE A 99 -11.07 -19.57 0.65
C PHE A 99 -12.56 -19.36 0.34
N ASP A 100 -13.06 -18.17 0.53
CA ASP A 100 -14.47 -17.84 0.38
C ASP A 100 -14.72 -16.66 -0.58
N THR A 101 -13.63 -16.06 -1.07
CA THR A 101 -13.69 -14.89 -1.93
C THR A 101 -12.87 -15.11 -3.18
N LEU A 102 -13.49 -14.89 -4.33
CA LEU A 102 -12.84 -14.87 -5.63
C LEU A 102 -13.20 -13.55 -6.32
N VAL A 103 -12.21 -12.75 -6.63
CA VAL A 103 -12.40 -11.44 -7.28
C VAL A 103 -11.54 -11.36 -8.52
N VAL A 104 -12.14 -10.97 -9.63
CA VAL A 104 -11.41 -10.70 -10.88
C VAL A 104 -11.24 -9.18 -10.98
N ILE A 105 -10.00 -8.72 -11.04
CA ILE A 105 -9.62 -7.33 -11.02
C ILE A 105 -8.86 -7.01 -12.30
N ASP A 106 -9.29 -5.95 -12.95
CA ASP A 106 -8.57 -5.30 -14.04
C ASP A 106 -7.73 -4.19 -13.40
N ILE A 107 -6.41 -4.36 -13.41
CA ILE A 107 -5.49 -3.45 -12.71
C ILE A 107 -5.60 -2.04 -13.27
N GLU A 108 -5.70 -1.91 -14.58
CA GLU A 108 -5.83 -0.59 -15.22
C GLU A 108 -7.07 0.14 -14.72
N ARG A 109 -8.22 -0.55 -14.63
CA ARG A 109 -9.47 0.05 -14.14
C ARG A 109 -9.43 0.36 -12.65
N GLU A 110 -8.89 -0.54 -11.84
CA GLU A 110 -8.84 -0.34 -10.38
C GLU A 110 -7.93 0.83 -10.00
N PHE A 111 -6.83 1.02 -10.73
CA PHE A 111 -5.87 2.09 -10.49
C PHE A 111 -5.94 3.22 -11.54
N GLN A 112 -7.02 3.28 -12.32
CA GLN A 112 -7.20 4.26 -13.41
C GLN A 112 -7.00 5.70 -12.96
N THR A 113 -7.40 6.04 -11.74
CA THR A 113 -7.19 7.37 -11.16
C THR A 113 -5.72 7.72 -10.96
N LEU A 114 -4.86 6.72 -10.71
CA LEU A 114 -3.41 6.91 -10.59
C LEU A 114 -2.71 7.01 -11.95
N LEU A 115 -3.38 6.56 -13.01
CA LEU A 115 -2.81 6.41 -14.36
C LEU A 115 -3.01 7.63 -15.25
N THR A 116 -3.78 8.62 -14.85
CA THR A 116 -4.10 9.81 -15.67
C THR A 116 -2.89 10.69 -16.01
N GLY A 117 -1.68 10.30 -15.56
CA GLY A 117 -0.44 10.98 -15.91
C GLY A 117 0.72 10.02 -16.10
N SER A 118 0.93 9.47 -17.28
CA SER A 118 2.08 8.61 -17.62
C SER A 118 2.30 7.38 -16.72
N THR A 119 2.14 6.23 -17.30
CA THR A 119 2.05 4.88 -16.75
C THR A 119 3.32 4.32 -16.08
N ALA A 120 4.44 5.03 -16.11
CA ALA A 120 5.72 4.44 -15.71
C ALA A 120 6.05 4.60 -14.21
N ASP A 121 5.44 5.55 -13.48
CA ASP A 121 5.97 5.98 -12.19
C ASP A 121 4.94 6.02 -11.06
N LEU A 122 4.37 4.88 -10.71
CA LEU A 122 3.63 4.76 -9.45
C LEU A 122 4.58 5.03 -8.26
N LEU A 123 5.79 4.52 -8.35
CA LEU A 123 6.85 4.70 -7.36
C LEU A 123 7.87 5.71 -7.89
N PRO A 124 8.22 6.79 -7.16
CA PRO A 124 9.35 7.64 -7.52
C PRO A 124 10.63 6.81 -7.63
N ALA A 125 11.51 7.17 -8.58
CA ALA A 125 12.71 6.39 -8.87
C ALA A 125 13.70 6.29 -7.70
N ASP A 126 13.66 7.25 -6.79
CA ASP A 126 14.45 7.30 -5.57
C ASP A 126 13.85 6.49 -4.41
N VAL A 127 12.59 6.06 -4.51
CA VAL A 127 11.89 5.34 -3.43
C VAL A 127 11.97 3.83 -3.63
N LYS A 128 12.52 3.14 -2.63
CA LYS A 128 12.56 1.68 -2.61
C LYS A 128 11.16 1.10 -2.31
N PRO A 129 10.73 0.04 -3.02
CA PRO A 129 9.44 -0.61 -2.75
C PRO A 129 9.23 -1.02 -1.29
N GLU A 130 10.27 -1.55 -0.63
CA GLU A 130 10.23 -2.00 0.76
C GLU A 130 9.95 -0.83 1.72
N VAL A 131 10.41 0.38 1.39
CA VAL A 131 10.16 1.59 2.20
C VAL A 131 8.69 1.97 2.14
N LEU A 132 8.12 2.00 0.92
CA LEU A 132 6.69 2.29 0.76
C LEU A 132 5.83 1.25 1.49
N GLU A 133 6.15 -0.04 1.33
CA GLU A 133 5.46 -1.12 2.01
C GLU A 133 5.51 -0.97 3.54
N ARG A 134 6.70 -0.62 4.06
CA ARG A 134 6.87 -0.43 5.50
C ARG A 134 6.05 0.75 6.02
N VAL A 135 6.07 1.89 5.31
CA VAL A 135 5.28 3.06 5.70
C VAL A 135 3.78 2.76 5.64
N ILE A 136 3.31 2.05 4.61
CA ILE A 136 1.90 1.60 4.53
C ILE A 136 1.55 0.68 5.71
N ALA A 137 2.45 -0.23 6.09
CA ALA A 137 2.25 -1.12 7.22
C ALA A 137 2.08 -0.33 8.53
N VAL A 138 3.03 0.55 8.83
CA VAL A 138 2.98 1.41 10.04
C VAL A 138 1.73 2.31 10.03
N ALA A 139 1.39 2.93 8.90
CA ALA A 139 0.20 3.75 8.76
C ALA A 139 -1.08 2.95 9.03
N THR A 140 -1.13 1.70 8.57
CA THR A 140 -2.30 0.82 8.77
C THR A 140 -2.39 0.34 10.21
N GLU A 141 -1.27 0.05 10.86
CA GLU A 141 -1.23 -0.26 12.31
C GLU A 141 -1.75 0.92 13.12
N LEU A 142 -1.26 2.14 12.85
CA LEU A 142 -1.74 3.38 13.50
C LEU A 142 -3.25 3.59 13.29
N ALA A 143 -3.75 3.29 12.09
CA ALA A 143 -5.16 3.41 11.77
C ALA A 143 -6.03 2.43 12.56
N VAL A 144 -5.52 1.22 12.85
CA VAL A 144 -6.24 0.15 13.56
C VAL A 144 -6.10 0.28 15.08
N GLU A 145 -4.90 0.47 15.57
CA GLU A 145 -4.57 0.44 16.99
C GLU A 145 -4.70 1.83 17.62
N GLY A 146 -4.40 2.88 16.86
CA GLY A 146 -4.23 4.21 17.41
C GLY A 146 -3.01 4.29 18.33
N ARG A 147 -3.02 5.23 19.26
CA ARG A 147 -2.03 5.32 20.31
C ARG A 147 -2.76 5.54 21.65
N GLU A 148 -2.40 4.77 22.67
CA GLU A 148 -3.04 4.83 24.00
C GLU A 148 -4.58 4.79 23.95
N GLY A 149 -5.14 3.95 23.05
CA GLY A 149 -6.58 3.81 22.86
C GLY A 149 -7.25 5.00 22.15
N ARG A 150 -6.49 5.96 21.63
CA ARG A 150 -6.99 7.12 20.88
C ARG A 150 -6.67 6.99 19.41
N PRO A 151 -7.60 7.37 18.51
CA PRO A 151 -7.29 7.47 17.10
C PRO A 151 -6.19 8.51 16.85
N VAL A 152 -5.21 8.17 16.02
CA VAL A 152 -4.11 9.05 15.66
C VAL A 152 -4.19 9.39 14.19
N GLY A 153 -4.07 10.68 13.86
CA GLY A 153 -3.91 11.14 12.49
C GLY A 153 -2.43 11.39 12.21
N CYS A 154 -1.94 10.89 11.08
CA CYS A 154 -0.54 11.04 10.72
C CYS A 154 -0.39 11.34 9.23
N LEU A 155 0.70 12.02 8.86
CA LEU A 155 1.11 12.25 7.48
C LEU A 155 2.56 11.79 7.31
N PHE A 156 2.78 10.88 6.39
CA PHE A 156 4.10 10.46 5.94
C PHE A 156 4.34 10.98 4.53
N VAL A 157 5.50 11.58 4.29
CA VAL A 157 5.97 12.04 2.98
C VAL A 157 7.24 11.28 2.64
N VAL A 158 7.25 10.54 1.51
CA VAL A 158 8.32 9.62 1.14
C VAL A 158 8.89 9.98 -0.22
N GLY A 159 10.19 10.18 -0.31
CA GLY A 159 10.92 10.53 -1.52
C GLY A 159 11.07 12.03 -1.75
N ASP A 160 11.87 12.40 -2.75
CA ASP A 160 12.20 13.79 -3.16
C ASP A 160 12.51 14.71 -1.97
N ASN A 161 13.34 14.20 -1.05
CA ASN A 161 13.57 14.81 0.25
C ASN A 161 14.04 16.25 0.17
N GLU A 162 14.93 16.59 -0.78
CA GLU A 162 15.45 17.95 -0.97
C GLU A 162 14.32 18.93 -1.32
N ARG A 163 13.47 18.56 -2.26
CA ARG A 163 12.35 19.40 -2.68
C ARG A 163 11.31 19.53 -1.57
N VAL A 164 10.97 18.41 -0.91
CA VAL A 164 10.02 18.39 0.22
C VAL A 164 10.53 19.27 1.37
N ALA A 165 11.82 19.23 1.67
CA ALA A 165 12.42 20.04 2.74
C ALA A 165 12.24 21.55 2.48
N THR A 166 12.35 22.02 1.22
CA THR A 166 12.13 23.45 0.88
C THR A 166 10.70 23.91 1.10
N MET A 167 9.74 22.99 1.15
CA MET A 167 8.31 23.26 1.34
C MET A 167 7.81 22.78 2.71
N SER A 168 8.73 22.58 3.65
CA SER A 168 8.39 22.16 5.00
C SER A 168 9.01 23.09 6.04
N LYS A 169 8.36 23.16 7.21
CA LYS A 169 8.85 23.93 8.35
C LYS A 169 8.70 23.11 9.62
N PRO A 170 9.73 22.99 10.47
CA PRO A 170 9.61 22.27 11.72
C PRO A 170 8.62 22.99 12.67
N LEU A 171 7.68 22.25 13.24
CA LEU A 171 6.79 22.71 14.30
C LEU A 171 7.40 22.50 15.68
N VAL A 172 8.24 21.48 15.79
CA VAL A 172 8.96 21.10 17.01
C VAL A 172 10.42 20.84 16.69
N LEU A 173 11.27 20.73 17.70
CA LEU A 173 12.63 20.25 17.51
C LEU A 173 12.58 18.84 16.91
N ASN A 174 13.40 18.60 15.88
CA ASN A 174 13.40 17.31 15.20
C ASN A 174 13.92 16.20 16.15
N PRO A 175 13.08 15.23 16.50
CA PRO A 175 13.46 14.14 17.40
C PRO A 175 14.50 13.18 16.81
N PHE A 176 14.70 13.20 15.49
CA PHE A 176 15.66 12.32 14.78
C PHE A 176 17.01 13.00 14.51
N TYR A 177 17.17 14.26 14.93
CA TYR A 177 18.41 15.00 14.70
C TYR A 177 19.57 14.40 15.48
N GLY A 178 20.69 14.17 14.78
CA GLY A 178 21.93 13.66 15.39
C GLY A 178 22.02 12.14 15.52
N TYR A 179 20.95 11.40 15.30
CA TYR A 179 20.99 9.94 15.22
C TYR A 179 21.59 9.48 13.89
N LYS A 180 22.28 8.33 13.91
CA LYS A 180 22.80 7.71 12.72
C LYS A 180 21.68 7.29 11.79
N GLU A 181 21.93 7.28 10.48
CA GLU A 181 20.91 6.93 9.48
C GLU A 181 20.39 5.49 9.67
N GLU A 182 21.23 4.55 10.07
CA GLU A 182 20.85 3.17 10.36
C GLU A 182 19.88 3.04 11.53
N ASP A 183 20.03 3.90 12.55
CA ASP A 183 19.19 3.90 13.76
C ASP A 183 17.82 4.52 13.51
N ARG A 184 17.73 5.49 12.59
CA ARG A 184 16.49 6.20 12.24
C ARG A 184 15.92 5.77 10.87
N ASN A 185 16.23 4.57 10.41
CA ASN A 185 15.66 4.03 9.17
C ASN A 185 14.35 3.28 9.45
N ILE A 186 13.29 3.61 8.71
CA ILE A 186 11.96 3.00 8.88
C ILE A 186 11.96 1.48 8.63
N LEU A 187 12.95 0.96 7.92
CA LEU A 187 13.13 -0.48 7.71
C LEU A 187 13.69 -1.19 8.94
N ASN A 188 14.25 -0.45 9.89
CA ASN A 188 14.69 -0.99 11.16
C ASN A 188 13.48 -1.34 12.02
N PRO A 189 13.30 -2.61 12.46
CA PRO A 189 12.15 -3.02 13.26
C PRO A 189 11.96 -2.22 14.56
N PHE A 190 13.04 -1.72 15.15
CA PHE A 190 12.99 -0.90 16.36
C PHE A 190 12.36 0.49 16.14
N MET A 191 12.27 0.93 14.88
CA MET A 191 11.65 2.22 14.54
C MET A 191 10.12 2.21 14.65
N ASP A 192 9.47 1.06 14.66
CA ASP A 192 8.00 0.97 14.66
C ASP A 192 7.39 1.70 15.83
N GLU A 193 7.79 1.35 17.05
CA GLU A 193 7.26 1.98 18.26
C GLU A 193 7.65 3.46 18.33
N THR A 194 8.87 3.82 17.89
CA THR A 194 9.32 5.21 17.83
C THR A 194 8.44 6.04 16.90
N VAL A 195 8.15 5.54 15.70
CA VAL A 195 7.28 6.25 14.75
C VAL A 195 5.85 6.35 15.25
N LYS A 196 5.33 5.27 15.84
CA LYS A 196 3.99 5.27 16.46
C LYS A 196 3.90 6.30 17.59
N GLU A 197 4.92 6.40 18.45
CA GLU A 197 4.96 7.38 19.53
C GLU A 197 4.97 8.82 19.00
N PHE A 198 5.87 9.12 18.07
CA PHE A 198 5.96 10.45 17.48
C PHE A 198 4.81 10.80 16.53
N SER A 199 3.97 9.83 16.14
CA SER A 199 2.76 10.10 15.36
C SER A 199 1.71 10.92 16.14
N SER A 200 1.82 10.99 17.46
CA SER A 200 1.00 11.87 18.30
C SER A 200 1.34 13.37 18.16
N ILE A 201 2.51 13.68 17.61
CA ILE A 201 2.95 15.06 17.34
C ILE A 201 2.30 15.56 16.06
N ASP A 202 1.83 16.81 16.07
CA ASP A 202 1.33 17.44 14.85
C ASP A 202 2.45 17.63 13.83
N GLY A 203 2.09 17.50 12.56
CA GLY A 203 3.01 17.62 11.44
C GLY A 203 3.22 16.29 10.70
N ALA A 204 4.14 16.33 9.76
CA ALA A 204 4.47 15.19 8.90
C ALA A 204 5.80 14.55 9.31
N PHE A 205 5.91 13.26 9.02
CA PHE A 205 7.20 12.59 8.90
C PHE A 205 7.74 12.80 7.49
N LEU A 206 9.00 13.21 7.39
CA LEU A 206 9.73 13.29 6.15
C LEU A 206 10.69 12.10 6.07
N ILE A 207 10.49 11.26 5.05
CA ILE A 207 11.20 10.00 4.91
C ILE A 207 11.89 9.98 3.54
N ARG A 208 13.17 9.74 3.55
CA ARG A 208 13.96 9.58 2.33
C ARG A 208 13.55 8.29 1.60
N GLY A 209 13.78 8.24 0.30
CA GLY A 209 13.41 7.08 -0.51
C GLY A 209 14.10 5.77 -0.12
N ASP A 210 15.25 5.82 0.58
CA ASP A 210 15.96 4.67 1.15
C ASP A 210 15.49 4.28 2.55
N GLY A 211 14.52 5.02 3.11
CA GLY A 211 13.88 4.73 4.38
C GLY A 211 14.37 5.54 5.57
N VAL A 212 15.38 6.38 5.42
CA VAL A 212 15.85 7.24 6.50
C VAL A 212 14.79 8.27 6.85
N VAL A 213 14.40 8.32 8.13
CA VAL A 213 13.49 9.32 8.66
C VAL A 213 14.29 10.60 8.93
N GLU A 214 14.06 11.62 8.12
CA GLU A 214 14.79 12.89 8.24
C GLU A 214 14.22 13.77 9.34
N SER A 215 12.90 13.80 9.49
CA SER A 215 12.25 14.57 10.54
C SER A 215 10.85 14.07 10.86
N ALA A 216 10.36 14.45 12.03
CA ALA A 216 8.94 14.39 12.41
C ALA A 216 8.49 15.76 12.90
N GLY A 217 7.16 15.97 12.92
CA GLY A 217 6.60 17.26 13.35
C GLY A 217 6.87 18.39 12.36
N SER A 218 6.85 18.11 11.06
CA SER A 218 7.08 19.07 9.99
C SER A 218 5.76 19.56 9.40
N LEU A 219 5.54 20.87 9.38
CA LEU A 219 4.43 21.51 8.69
C LEU A 219 4.72 21.55 7.19
N ILE A 220 3.84 20.98 6.40
CA ILE A 220 3.91 21.08 4.93
C ILE A 220 3.27 22.39 4.49
N GLN A 221 4.00 23.20 3.74
CA GLN A 221 3.58 24.50 3.22
C GLN A 221 3.28 24.48 1.72
N ALA A 222 3.19 23.30 1.11
CA ALA A 222 2.77 23.16 -0.28
C ALA A 222 1.29 23.51 -0.42
N MET A 223 0.94 24.19 -1.52
CA MET A 223 -0.43 24.50 -1.89
C MET A 223 -0.75 23.86 -3.23
N ASP A 224 -1.88 23.19 -3.30
CA ASP A 224 -2.44 22.70 -4.57
C ASP A 224 -3.81 23.35 -4.78
N THR A 225 -3.93 24.09 -5.88
CA THR A 225 -5.19 24.70 -6.31
C THR A 225 -5.81 23.97 -7.49
N THR A 226 -5.15 22.94 -8.00
CA THR A 226 -5.53 22.24 -9.24
C THR A 226 -6.38 21.00 -9.00
N HIS A 227 -6.21 20.34 -7.85
CA HIS A 227 -6.93 19.12 -7.51
C HIS A 227 -7.99 19.37 -6.44
N ALA A 228 -9.26 19.27 -6.83
CA ALA A 228 -10.37 19.35 -5.89
C ALA A 228 -10.44 18.07 -5.05
N LEU A 229 -10.20 18.19 -3.75
CA LEU A 229 -10.39 17.08 -2.83
C LEU A 229 -11.87 16.93 -2.48
N PRO A 230 -12.36 15.70 -2.25
CA PRO A 230 -13.70 15.48 -1.71
C PRO A 230 -13.91 16.25 -0.40
N GLY A 231 -15.11 16.80 -0.22
CA GLY A 231 -15.47 17.49 1.01
C GLY A 231 -15.35 16.58 2.25
N GLY A 232 -15.02 17.17 3.41
CA GLY A 232 -14.89 16.46 4.68
C GLY A 232 -13.52 15.85 4.94
N LEU A 233 -12.53 16.10 4.09
CA LEU A 233 -11.14 15.73 4.34
C LEU A 233 -10.43 16.82 5.15
N GLY A 234 -9.61 16.41 6.13
CA GLY A 234 -8.89 17.33 7.01
C GLY A 234 -7.59 17.88 6.41
N ALA A 235 -6.94 18.77 7.16
CA ALA A 235 -5.72 19.48 6.75
C ALA A 235 -4.58 18.55 6.32
N ARG A 236 -4.43 17.37 6.96
CA ARG A 236 -3.41 16.39 6.57
C ARG A 236 -3.62 15.82 5.17
N HIS A 237 -4.88 15.62 4.77
CA HIS A 237 -5.19 15.18 3.40
C HIS A 237 -4.88 16.28 2.38
N ALA A 238 -5.24 17.53 2.70
CA ALA A 238 -4.93 18.66 1.84
C ALA A 238 -3.40 18.84 1.69
N ALA A 239 -2.65 18.76 2.79
CA ALA A 239 -1.20 18.85 2.78
C ALA A 239 -0.57 17.68 2.01
N GLY A 240 -1.08 16.45 2.20
CA GLY A 240 -0.60 15.26 1.50
C GLY A 240 -0.84 15.33 0.00
N ALA A 241 -2.01 15.76 -0.43
CA ALA A 241 -2.31 15.98 -1.84
C ALA A 241 -1.38 17.05 -2.43
N ALA A 242 -1.30 18.22 -1.81
CA ALA A 242 -0.52 19.34 -2.29
C ALA A 242 0.97 19.02 -2.43
N ILE A 243 1.59 18.38 -1.44
CA ILE A 243 3.01 18.01 -1.50
C ILE A 243 3.28 16.97 -2.59
N SER A 244 2.35 16.05 -2.82
CA SER A 244 2.48 15.02 -3.86
C SER A 244 2.38 15.57 -5.28
N VAL A 245 1.85 16.79 -5.45
CA VAL A 245 1.87 17.55 -6.71
C VAL A 245 3.15 18.35 -6.84
N ALA A 246 3.54 19.03 -5.76
CA ALA A 246 4.66 19.98 -5.78
C ALA A 246 6.03 19.30 -5.80
N ALA A 247 6.13 18.05 -5.35
CA ALA A 247 7.35 17.25 -5.31
C ALA A 247 7.12 15.86 -5.90
N ASN A 248 8.20 15.20 -6.36
CA ASN A 248 8.14 13.84 -6.88
C ASN A 248 8.11 12.81 -5.74
N CYS A 249 7.20 12.96 -4.79
CA CYS A 249 7.07 12.14 -3.61
C CYS A 249 5.73 11.38 -3.58
N ILE A 250 5.61 10.45 -2.64
CA ILE A 250 4.36 9.82 -2.23
C ILE A 250 4.01 10.35 -0.85
N SER A 251 2.75 10.66 -0.61
CA SER A 251 2.29 10.93 0.74
C SER A 251 1.24 9.91 1.18
N ILE A 252 1.29 9.53 2.46
CA ILE A 252 0.38 8.58 3.09
C ILE A 252 -0.23 9.26 4.30
N VAL A 253 -1.55 9.34 4.33
CA VAL A 253 -2.33 10.00 5.36
C VAL A 253 -3.13 8.98 6.16
N VAL A 254 -3.02 9.03 7.47
CA VAL A 254 -3.90 8.34 8.41
C VAL A 254 -4.92 9.35 8.93
N SER A 255 -6.19 9.07 8.74
CA SER A 255 -7.28 9.93 9.25
C SER A 255 -7.54 9.63 10.72
N SER A 256 -7.44 10.63 11.59
CA SER A 256 -7.79 10.50 13.01
C SER A 256 -9.29 10.28 13.24
N SER A 257 -10.16 10.74 12.34
CA SER A 257 -11.60 10.64 12.51
C SER A 257 -12.19 9.33 11.98
N THR A 258 -11.61 8.79 10.90
CA THR A 258 -12.16 7.60 10.20
C THR A 258 -11.26 6.38 10.26
N GLY A 259 -10.00 6.52 10.69
CA GLY A 259 -9.00 5.46 10.59
C GLY A 259 -8.69 5.04 9.15
N GLN A 260 -9.09 5.84 8.17
CA GLN A 260 -8.79 5.54 6.77
C GLN A 260 -7.34 5.88 6.46
N VAL A 261 -6.66 4.97 5.77
CA VAL A 261 -5.33 5.21 5.20
C VAL A 261 -5.50 5.55 3.73
N THR A 262 -4.91 6.66 3.33
CA THR A 262 -5.01 7.18 1.96
C THR A 262 -3.62 7.51 1.45
N LEU A 263 -3.30 7.02 0.26
CA LEU A 263 -2.09 7.37 -0.47
C LEU A 263 -2.40 8.48 -1.48
N PHE A 264 -1.47 9.43 -1.60
CA PHE A 264 -1.48 10.44 -2.66
C PHE A 264 -0.23 10.33 -3.50
N ARG A 265 -0.41 10.43 -4.80
CA ARG A 265 0.65 10.50 -5.79
C ARG A 265 0.24 11.49 -6.88
N ARG A 266 1.04 12.54 -7.12
CA ARG A 266 0.73 13.59 -8.11
C ARG A 266 -0.68 14.20 -7.94
N GLY A 267 -1.11 14.43 -6.70
CA GLY A 267 -2.45 14.94 -6.36
C GLY A 267 -3.57 13.91 -6.41
N VAL A 268 -3.32 12.74 -6.97
CA VAL A 268 -4.33 11.68 -7.08
C VAL A 268 -4.46 10.92 -5.77
N MET A 269 -5.69 10.74 -5.32
CA MET A 269 -6.04 10.10 -4.06
C MET A 269 -6.38 8.63 -4.28
N LEU A 270 -5.68 7.74 -3.57
CA LEU A 270 -5.95 6.31 -3.51
C LEU A 270 -6.25 5.86 -2.08
N PRO A 271 -7.50 5.59 -1.72
CA PRO A 271 -7.83 4.98 -0.43
C PRO A 271 -7.30 3.55 -0.38
N LEU A 272 -6.44 3.25 0.61
CA LEU A 272 -5.90 1.91 0.84
C LEU A 272 -6.79 1.09 1.78
N THR A 273 -7.46 1.76 2.72
CA THR A 273 -8.39 1.12 3.65
C THR A 273 -9.76 1.83 3.58
N GLU A 274 -10.81 1.14 4.03
CA GLU A 274 -12.13 1.74 4.12
C GLU A 274 -12.28 2.55 5.42
N LYS A 275 -13.28 3.45 5.42
CA LYS A 275 -13.63 4.23 6.61
C LYS A 275 -14.15 3.29 7.70
N ARG A 276 -13.72 3.46 8.94
CA ARG A 276 -14.40 2.87 10.10
C ARG A 276 -15.79 3.47 10.18
N ARG A 277 -16.79 2.63 10.28
CA ARG A 277 -18.18 3.03 10.61
C ARG A 277 -18.34 3.23 12.10
#